data_29bd45506c2fc927ade41a0a85de172a
#
_entry.id   29bd45506c2fc927ade41a0a85de172a
#
_cell.length_a   1.000
_cell.length_b   1.000
_cell.length_c   1.000
_cell.angle_alpha   90.00
_cell.angle_beta   90.00
_cell.angle_gamma   90.00
#
_symmetry.space_group_name_H-M   'P 1'
#
loop_
_entity.id
_entity.type
_entity.pdbx_description
1 polymer ?
#
loop_
_entity_poly.entity_id
_entity_poly.type
_entity_poly.pdbx_seq_one_letter_code
_entity_poly.pdbx_strand_id
1 'polypeptide(L)'
;MASRKPTNPIRTRGRGRVVRFHQAGMVVLGFCLLLQGCAIYDFLYGSAPRRGGQRSDQELLRSAEVAIQKRRYEEARADLQRLMNQYPESELVTIARLENAKALYLEKKFEEARAEYQRFLELHPQHERSDEAHYYLAMAYFRQADSPDRDQTFTRNALEGFELVLTQMPDSQYAPDARERKTQCRQKLAEKELYVGMFYFDRGNYTAAAARFGKLLADYGGAGFDDRALYHLGESLWRLEQKDEARATFQRLVQEHSQSEWAVPAATRLGMTLVRTGPPRPKGPGPIDRMWQGLKDSWEEFADTVKDYRLLR
;
A
#
# COMPACT_ATOMS: atom_id res chain seq x y z
N MET A 1 -66.62 64.27 42.60
CA MET A 1 -67.99 64.44 42.05
C MET A 1 -68.36 63.10 41.46
N ALA A 2 -69.26 62.44 42.18
CA ALA A 2 -70.60 62.04 41.86
C ALA A 2 -70.59 60.85 40.89
N SER A 3 -70.99 59.70 41.35
CA SER A 3 -72.31 59.12 41.75
C SER A 3 -72.79 58.28 40.56
N ARG A 4 -73.25 57.13 40.67
CA ARG A 4 -74.14 56.34 41.47
C ARG A 4 -74.23 54.89 40.97
N LYS A 5 -74.39 53.91 41.85
CA LYS A 5 -75.05 52.62 41.70
C LYS A 5 -76.50 52.74 41.24
N PRO A 6 -77.29 51.73 41.06
CA PRO A 6 -77.17 50.23 41.11
C PRO A 6 -77.90 49.51 39.95
N THR A 7 -78.02 48.28 39.83
CA THR A 7 -79.04 47.32 40.35
C THR A 7 -78.90 45.94 39.73
N ASN A 8 -78.99 44.94 40.58
CA ASN A 8 -79.38 43.52 40.30
C ASN A 8 -80.91 43.44 40.09
N PRO A 9 -81.53 42.32 39.74
CA PRO A 9 -81.12 40.91 39.55
C PRO A 9 -81.77 40.26 38.31
N ILE A 10 -81.56 39.02 38.01
CA ILE A 10 -82.56 37.95 37.95
C ILE A 10 -81.92 36.55 37.67
N ARG A 11 -82.31 35.65 38.43
CA ARG A 11 -82.01 34.19 38.51
C ARG A 11 -82.80 33.44 37.46
N THR A 12 -82.09 32.58 36.65
CA THR A 12 -82.76 31.41 36.06
C THR A 12 -81.88 30.20 36.14
N ARG A 13 -82.48 29.14 36.66
CA ARG A 13 -82.02 27.80 36.94
C ARG A 13 -81.99 26.99 35.65
N GLY A 14 -81.01 26.14 35.47
CA GLY A 14 -81.26 24.83 34.89
C GLY A 14 -80.47 24.43 33.63
N ARG A 15 -79.93 23.30 33.72
CA ARG A 15 -79.39 22.43 32.64
C ARG A 15 -77.97 22.65 32.19
N GLY A 16 -77.05 21.92 32.81
CA GLY A 16 -75.67 21.89 32.37
C GLY A 16 -74.90 20.71 32.92
N ARG A 17 -75.51 19.53 33.07
CA ARG A 17 -74.80 18.35 33.66
C ARG A 17 -74.54 17.18 32.67
N VAL A 18 -74.88 17.30 31.39
CA VAL A 18 -74.74 16.20 30.41
C VAL A 18 -73.59 16.40 29.45
N VAL A 19 -73.04 17.60 29.26
CA VAL A 19 -72.05 17.88 28.24
C VAL A 19 -70.60 17.53 28.70
N ARG A 20 -70.31 17.42 29.99
CA ARG A 20 -68.98 17.15 30.50
C ARG A 20 -68.49 15.70 30.38
N PHE A 21 -69.39 14.74 30.25
CA PHE A 21 -69.00 13.33 30.09
C PHE A 21 -68.62 12.94 28.67
N HIS A 22 -69.10 13.61 27.66
CA HIS A 22 -68.75 13.33 26.26
C HIS A 22 -67.36 13.88 25.87
N GLN A 23 -66.91 14.97 26.44
CA GLN A 23 -65.57 15.53 26.15
C GLN A 23 -64.46 14.74 26.82
N ALA A 24 -64.67 14.20 28.01
CA ALA A 24 -63.70 13.31 28.67
C ALA A 24 -63.51 11.99 27.91
N GLY A 25 -64.62 11.43 27.36
CA GLY A 25 -64.54 10.19 26.56
C GLY A 25 -63.82 10.35 25.23
N MET A 26 -64.00 11.51 24.54
CA MET A 26 -63.29 11.77 23.27
C MET A 26 -61.77 12.02 23.46
N VAL A 27 -61.38 12.66 24.55
CA VAL A 27 -59.96 12.89 24.85
C VAL A 27 -59.27 11.56 25.19
N VAL A 28 -59.89 10.68 25.94
CA VAL A 28 -59.34 9.37 26.26
C VAL A 28 -59.31 8.46 25.03
N LEU A 29 -60.34 8.46 24.17
CA LEU A 29 -60.31 7.73 22.90
C LEU A 29 -59.24 8.25 21.93
N GLY A 30 -59.06 9.58 21.83
CA GLY A 30 -58.02 10.21 21.02
C GLY A 30 -56.61 9.88 21.51
N PHE A 31 -56.40 9.79 22.83
CA PHE A 31 -55.11 9.42 23.42
C PHE A 31 -54.79 7.93 23.26
N CYS A 32 -55.82 7.08 23.34
CA CYS A 32 -55.68 5.63 23.04
C CYS A 32 -55.34 5.37 21.54
N LEU A 33 -55.94 6.12 20.64
CA LEU A 33 -55.64 6.01 19.19
C LEU A 33 -54.23 6.51 18.84
N LEU A 34 -53.71 7.51 19.55
CA LEU A 34 -52.30 7.97 19.38
C LEU A 34 -51.29 6.91 19.92
N LEU A 35 -51.59 6.24 21.00
CA LEU A 35 -50.77 5.15 21.54
C LEU A 35 -50.80 3.88 20.66
N GLN A 36 -51.91 3.58 20.01
CA GLN A 36 -52.02 2.48 19.05
C GLN A 36 -51.35 2.83 17.71
N GLY A 37 -51.29 4.10 17.33
CA GLY A 37 -50.59 4.58 16.13
C GLY A 37 -49.11 4.24 16.12
N CYS A 38 -48.44 4.32 17.25
CA CYS A 38 -47.03 3.92 17.37
C CYS A 38 -46.82 2.40 17.18
N ALA A 39 -47.72 1.60 17.75
CA ALA A 39 -47.67 0.11 17.61
C ALA A 39 -48.02 -0.37 16.18
N ILE A 40 -48.94 0.34 15.51
CA ILE A 40 -49.33 0.07 14.12
C ILE A 40 -48.27 0.55 13.16
N TYR A 41 -47.60 1.69 13.45
CA TYR A 41 -46.51 2.19 12.67
C TYR A 41 -45.31 1.22 12.72
N ASP A 42 -44.94 0.70 13.89
CA ASP A 42 -43.90 -0.33 14.04
C ASP A 42 -44.27 -1.67 13.37
N PHE A 43 -45.57 -2.01 13.32
CA PHE A 43 -46.04 -3.20 12.63
C PHE A 43 -46.10 -3.08 11.10
N LEU A 44 -46.49 -1.92 10.56
CA LEU A 44 -46.69 -1.70 9.13
C LEU A 44 -45.39 -1.26 8.41
N TYR A 45 -44.49 -0.59 9.11
CA TYR A 45 -43.26 -0.10 8.50
C TYR A 45 -42.02 -0.91 8.92
N GLY A 46 -42.22 -2.05 9.60
CA GLY A 46 -41.16 -2.91 10.09
C GLY A 46 -40.19 -2.10 10.93
N SER A 47 -39.98 -2.44 12.17
CA SER A 47 -38.96 -1.79 13.00
C SER A 47 -37.69 -1.65 12.16
N ALA A 48 -37.40 -0.43 11.75
CA ALA A 48 -36.05 -0.13 11.23
C ALA A 48 -35.10 -0.76 12.25
N PRO A 49 -34.12 -1.55 11.82
CA PRO A 49 -33.25 -2.24 12.77
C PRO A 49 -32.76 -1.16 13.73
N ARG A 50 -33.07 -1.35 15.01
CA ARG A 50 -32.70 -0.40 16.07
C ARG A 50 -31.21 -0.12 15.90
N ARG A 51 -30.86 1.02 15.34
CA ARG A 51 -29.47 1.51 15.18
C ARG A 51 -28.87 1.80 16.57
N GLY A 52 -28.79 0.77 17.40
CA GLY A 52 -28.35 0.90 18.77
C GLY A 52 -28.02 -0.41 19.46
N GLY A 53 -28.22 -1.57 18.80
CA GLY A 53 -27.64 -2.82 19.23
C GLY A 53 -26.14 -2.78 19.00
N GLN A 54 -25.34 -3.01 20.05
CA GLN A 54 -23.89 -3.19 19.92
C GLN A 54 -23.69 -4.38 18.98
N ARG A 55 -23.07 -4.12 17.80
CA ARG A 55 -22.75 -5.19 16.84
C ARG A 55 -21.73 -6.12 17.50
N SER A 56 -21.88 -7.43 17.31
CA SER A 56 -20.92 -8.40 17.80
C SER A 56 -19.54 -8.21 17.12
N ASP A 57 -18.50 -8.77 17.71
CA ASP A 57 -17.15 -8.79 17.12
C ASP A 57 -17.13 -9.44 15.74
N GLN A 58 -17.88 -10.55 15.55
CA GLN A 58 -18.02 -11.21 14.26
C GLN A 58 -18.74 -10.35 13.21
N GLU A 59 -19.79 -9.63 13.61
CA GLU A 59 -20.52 -8.72 12.72
C GLU A 59 -19.63 -7.53 12.30
N LEU A 60 -18.83 -7.00 13.22
CA LEU A 60 -17.87 -5.91 12.94
C LEU A 60 -16.80 -6.37 11.97
N LEU A 61 -16.20 -7.55 12.19
CA LEU A 61 -15.19 -8.11 11.28
C LEU A 61 -15.77 -8.33 9.88
N ARG A 62 -16.92 -9.00 9.79
CA ARG A 62 -17.58 -9.26 8.50
C ARG A 62 -17.97 -7.98 7.76
N SER A 63 -18.44 -6.96 8.49
CA SER A 63 -18.74 -5.64 7.92
C SER A 63 -17.50 -4.99 7.34
N ALA A 64 -16.37 -5.07 8.04
CA ALA A 64 -15.09 -4.54 7.60
C ALA A 64 -14.57 -5.26 6.35
N GLU A 65 -14.62 -6.58 6.30
CA GLU A 65 -14.23 -7.36 5.12
C GLU A 65 -15.04 -6.96 3.88
N VAL A 66 -16.37 -6.85 4.03
CA VAL A 66 -17.26 -6.39 2.95
C VAL A 66 -16.91 -4.95 2.52
N ALA A 67 -16.56 -4.07 3.47
CA ALA A 67 -16.17 -2.70 3.18
C ALA A 67 -14.82 -2.65 2.42
N ILE A 68 -13.84 -3.51 2.78
CA ILE A 68 -12.56 -3.66 2.05
C ILE A 68 -12.83 -4.09 0.61
N GLN A 69 -13.66 -5.12 0.39
CA GLN A 69 -14.02 -5.59 -0.96
C GLN A 69 -14.68 -4.48 -1.80
N LYS A 70 -15.48 -3.61 -1.17
CA LYS A 70 -16.11 -2.46 -1.81
C LYS A 70 -15.20 -1.22 -1.89
N ARG A 71 -13.92 -1.33 -1.52
CA ARG A 71 -12.94 -0.24 -1.46
C ARG A 71 -13.32 0.91 -0.52
N ARG A 72 -14.17 0.64 0.47
CA ARG A 72 -14.57 1.60 1.51
C ARG A 72 -13.65 1.44 2.74
N TYR A 73 -12.37 1.75 2.54
CA TYR A 73 -11.31 1.45 3.51
C TYR A 73 -11.47 2.18 4.83
N GLU A 74 -11.91 3.43 4.81
CA GLU A 74 -12.15 4.19 6.04
C GLU A 74 -13.27 3.57 6.89
N GLU A 75 -14.37 3.14 6.25
CA GLU A 75 -15.47 2.44 6.92
C GLU A 75 -14.99 1.11 7.51
N ALA A 76 -14.20 0.35 6.75
CA ALA A 76 -13.61 -0.90 7.22
C ALA A 76 -12.75 -0.68 8.46
N ARG A 77 -11.84 0.29 8.43
CA ARG A 77 -10.97 0.62 9.57
C ARG A 77 -11.77 1.07 10.79
N ALA A 78 -12.85 1.83 10.60
CA ALA A 78 -13.73 2.24 11.69
C ALA A 78 -14.39 1.03 12.38
N ASP A 79 -14.83 0.03 11.62
CA ASP A 79 -15.43 -1.18 12.18
C ASP A 79 -14.38 -2.07 12.86
N LEU A 80 -13.17 -2.22 12.27
CA LEU A 80 -12.05 -2.96 12.88
C LEU A 80 -11.58 -2.31 14.18
N GLN A 81 -11.49 -0.97 14.20
CA GLN A 81 -11.14 -0.23 15.42
C GLN A 81 -12.21 -0.37 16.52
N ARG A 82 -13.49 -0.40 16.13
CA ARG A 82 -14.57 -0.68 17.09
C ARG A 82 -14.45 -2.09 17.67
N LEU A 83 -14.17 -3.10 16.83
CA LEU A 83 -13.92 -4.46 17.29
C LEU A 83 -12.81 -4.50 18.33
N MET A 84 -11.63 -3.96 18.01
CA MET A 84 -10.47 -3.96 18.90
C MET A 84 -10.72 -3.21 20.22
N ASN A 85 -11.54 -2.15 20.19
CA ASN A 85 -11.82 -1.34 21.38
C ASN A 85 -12.95 -1.91 22.24
N GLN A 86 -13.98 -2.50 21.63
CA GLN A 86 -15.16 -2.99 22.35
C GLN A 86 -15.00 -4.45 22.82
N TYR A 87 -14.16 -5.22 22.12
CA TYR A 87 -13.94 -6.64 22.38
C TYR A 87 -12.44 -6.98 22.47
N PRO A 88 -11.69 -6.35 23.39
CA PRO A 88 -10.23 -6.52 23.48
C PRO A 88 -9.79 -7.96 23.76
N GLU A 89 -10.66 -8.76 24.40
CA GLU A 89 -10.41 -10.17 24.73
C GLU A 89 -10.88 -11.15 23.63
N SER A 90 -11.41 -10.63 22.51
CA SER A 90 -11.85 -11.49 21.41
C SER A 90 -10.64 -12.06 20.65
N GLU A 91 -10.70 -13.32 20.27
CA GLU A 91 -9.73 -13.98 19.40
C GLU A 91 -9.64 -13.31 18.03
N LEU A 92 -10.69 -12.58 17.63
CA LEU A 92 -10.75 -11.85 16.36
C LEU A 92 -9.90 -10.56 16.36
N VAL A 93 -9.40 -10.08 17.50
CA VAL A 93 -8.58 -8.87 17.60
C VAL A 93 -7.30 -9.00 16.77
N THR A 94 -6.69 -10.16 16.78
CA THR A 94 -5.46 -10.42 16.00
C THR A 94 -5.72 -10.30 14.50
N ILE A 95 -6.81 -10.91 14.01
CA ILE A 95 -7.22 -10.81 12.60
C ILE A 95 -7.66 -9.38 12.27
N ALA A 96 -8.40 -8.72 13.15
CA ALA A 96 -8.83 -7.34 12.96
C ALA A 96 -7.65 -6.37 12.80
N ARG A 97 -6.56 -6.58 13.55
CA ARG A 97 -5.33 -5.81 13.42
C ARG A 97 -4.68 -6.00 12.05
N LEU A 98 -4.58 -7.23 11.57
CA LEU A 98 -4.00 -7.54 10.26
C LEU A 98 -4.87 -6.94 9.13
N GLU A 99 -6.20 -7.08 9.20
CA GLU A 99 -7.10 -6.49 8.20
C GLU A 99 -7.08 -4.94 8.24
N ASN A 100 -6.85 -4.33 9.42
CA ASN A 100 -6.64 -2.88 9.53
C ASN A 100 -5.36 -2.44 8.79
N ALA A 101 -4.25 -3.16 8.97
CA ALA A 101 -3.01 -2.90 8.25
C ALA A 101 -3.21 -3.03 6.72
N LYS A 102 -3.94 -4.05 6.30
CA LYS A 102 -4.29 -4.27 4.89
C LYS A 102 -5.17 -3.15 4.33
N ALA A 103 -6.18 -2.69 5.08
CA ALA A 103 -7.02 -1.56 4.66
C ALA A 103 -6.20 -0.29 4.47
N LEU A 104 -5.25 0.01 5.37
CA LEU A 104 -4.30 1.13 5.26
C LEU A 104 -3.42 1.02 4.01
N TYR A 105 -2.89 -0.19 3.74
CA TYR A 105 -2.09 -0.44 2.54
C TYR A 105 -2.90 -0.19 1.25
N LEU A 106 -4.13 -0.69 1.18
CA LEU A 106 -5.02 -0.52 0.04
C LEU A 106 -5.48 0.93 -0.14
N GLU A 107 -5.57 1.69 0.96
CA GLU A 107 -5.83 3.13 0.98
C GLU A 107 -4.59 3.95 0.56
N LYS A 108 -3.44 3.30 0.31
CA LYS A 108 -2.13 3.88 0.01
C LYS A 108 -1.51 4.68 1.17
N LYS A 109 -1.97 4.46 2.39
CA LYS A 109 -1.37 4.98 3.62
C LYS A 109 -0.22 4.07 4.07
N PHE A 110 0.84 4.03 3.24
CA PHE A 110 1.90 3.03 3.36
C PHE A 110 2.71 3.16 4.66
N GLU A 111 2.90 4.36 5.17
CA GLU A 111 3.62 4.58 6.43
C GLU A 111 2.84 4.01 7.62
N GLU A 112 1.54 4.31 7.69
CA GLU A 112 0.65 3.79 8.73
C GLU A 112 0.52 2.27 8.60
N ALA A 113 0.38 1.74 7.36
CA ALA A 113 0.33 0.31 7.11
C ALA A 113 1.59 -0.42 7.61
N ARG A 114 2.78 0.15 7.35
CA ARG A 114 4.06 -0.42 7.86
C ARG A 114 4.05 -0.54 9.36
N ALA A 115 3.66 0.53 10.07
CA ALA A 115 3.62 0.55 11.53
C ALA A 115 2.67 -0.54 12.07
N GLU A 116 1.50 -0.71 11.46
CA GLU A 116 0.53 -1.74 11.87
C GLU A 116 1.01 -3.16 11.54
N TYR A 117 1.62 -3.40 10.36
CA TYR A 117 2.21 -4.72 10.03
C TYR A 117 3.38 -5.07 10.97
N GLN A 118 4.28 -4.12 11.27
CA GLN A 118 5.37 -4.32 12.21
C GLN A 118 4.84 -4.69 13.60
N ARG A 119 3.85 -3.93 14.08
CA ARG A 119 3.21 -4.21 15.36
C ARG A 119 2.52 -5.58 15.39
N PHE A 120 1.86 -5.98 14.30
CA PHE A 120 1.29 -7.32 14.19
C PHE A 120 2.36 -8.40 14.34
N LEU A 121 3.47 -8.27 13.61
CA LEU A 121 4.57 -9.25 13.63
C LEU A 121 5.30 -9.29 14.97
N GLU A 122 5.42 -8.17 15.66
CA GLU A 122 6.00 -8.12 17.03
C GLU A 122 5.12 -8.86 18.04
N LEU A 123 3.80 -8.71 17.95
CA LEU A 123 2.85 -9.33 18.88
C LEU A 123 2.52 -10.78 18.53
N HIS A 124 2.54 -11.13 17.26
CA HIS A 124 2.07 -12.40 16.73
C HIS A 124 3.03 -13.02 15.69
N PRO A 125 4.32 -13.23 16.03
CA PRO A 125 5.33 -13.66 15.05
C PRO A 125 5.07 -15.05 14.45
N GLN A 126 4.35 -15.91 15.18
CA GLN A 126 4.03 -17.29 14.77
C GLN A 126 2.59 -17.46 14.26
N HIS A 127 1.89 -16.35 13.97
CA HIS A 127 0.53 -16.43 13.45
C HIS A 127 0.52 -17.06 12.05
N GLU A 128 -0.52 -17.82 11.71
CA GLU A 128 -0.66 -18.50 10.41
C GLU A 128 -0.57 -17.57 9.20
N ARG A 129 -0.94 -16.29 9.36
CA ARG A 129 -0.85 -15.24 8.34
C ARG A 129 0.34 -14.30 8.54
N SER A 130 1.39 -14.73 9.21
CA SER A 130 2.61 -13.91 9.38
C SER A 130 3.34 -13.69 8.05
N ASP A 131 3.24 -14.64 7.12
CA ASP A 131 3.77 -14.51 5.76
C ASP A 131 3.11 -13.37 4.98
N GLU A 132 1.79 -13.23 5.08
CA GLU A 132 1.05 -12.09 4.52
C GLU A 132 1.55 -10.76 5.11
N ALA A 133 1.72 -10.70 6.42
CA ALA A 133 2.17 -9.48 7.10
C ALA A 133 3.60 -9.08 6.68
N HIS A 134 4.54 -10.05 6.61
CA HIS A 134 5.90 -9.80 6.12
C HIS A 134 5.92 -9.33 4.66
N TYR A 135 5.12 -9.98 3.81
CA TYR A 135 5.03 -9.61 2.40
C TYR A 135 4.49 -8.20 2.22
N TYR A 136 3.36 -7.84 2.84
CA TYR A 136 2.79 -6.50 2.69
C TYR A 136 3.59 -5.41 3.40
N LEU A 137 4.33 -5.72 4.45
CA LEU A 137 5.32 -4.82 5.04
C LEU A 137 6.41 -4.47 4.02
N ALA A 138 6.97 -5.48 3.34
CA ALA A 138 7.96 -5.28 2.28
C ALA A 138 7.36 -4.51 1.09
N MET A 139 6.12 -4.82 0.70
CA MET A 139 5.38 -4.10 -0.34
C MET A 139 5.13 -2.63 0.02
N ALA A 140 4.82 -2.33 1.27
CA ALA A 140 4.62 -0.95 1.72
C ALA A 140 5.91 -0.12 1.63
N TYR A 141 7.07 -0.72 1.91
CA TYR A 141 8.37 -0.12 1.61
C TYR A 141 8.58 0.05 0.09
N PHE A 142 8.31 -0.99 -0.69
CA PHE A 142 8.49 -0.98 -2.14
C PHE A 142 7.66 0.12 -2.82
N ARG A 143 6.43 0.33 -2.38
CA ARG A 143 5.53 1.37 -2.90
C ARG A 143 5.98 2.80 -2.59
N GLN A 144 6.87 2.98 -1.62
CA GLN A 144 7.47 4.26 -1.27
C GLN A 144 8.90 4.43 -1.81
N ALA A 145 9.41 3.43 -2.55
CA ALA A 145 10.74 3.47 -3.14
C ALA A 145 10.82 4.54 -4.25
N ASP A 146 11.70 5.48 -4.04
CA ASP A 146 11.95 6.61 -4.94
C ASP A 146 12.79 6.24 -6.19
N SER A 147 12.99 7.23 -7.06
CA SER A 147 13.87 7.13 -8.23
C SER A 147 15.35 6.93 -7.82
N PRO A 148 16.20 6.38 -8.72
CA PRO A 148 17.58 6.03 -8.40
C PRO A 148 18.48 7.19 -7.94
N ASP A 149 18.14 8.43 -8.28
CA ASP A 149 18.87 9.63 -7.87
C ASP A 149 18.63 10.03 -6.41
N ARG A 150 17.58 9.49 -5.78
CA ARG A 150 17.19 9.80 -4.40
C ARG A 150 17.70 8.76 -3.39
N ASP A 151 17.31 8.91 -2.14
CA ASP A 151 17.62 7.95 -1.09
C ASP A 151 16.95 6.60 -1.36
N GLN A 152 17.70 5.53 -1.18
CA GLN A 152 17.26 4.15 -1.45
C GLN A 152 16.97 3.34 -0.18
N THR A 153 16.72 4.00 0.93
CA THR A 153 16.43 3.30 2.21
C THR A 153 15.19 2.44 2.08
N PHE A 154 14.12 2.95 1.47
CA PHE A 154 12.90 2.17 1.25
C PHE A 154 13.13 0.99 0.31
N THR A 155 13.92 1.17 -0.76
CA THR A 155 14.26 0.05 -1.67
C THR A 155 15.06 -1.05 -0.96
N ARG A 156 16.02 -0.67 -0.08
CA ARG A 156 16.77 -1.65 0.73
C ARG A 156 15.89 -2.41 1.70
N ASN A 157 15.03 -1.69 2.44
CA ASN A 157 14.11 -2.33 3.40
C ASN A 157 13.12 -3.25 2.68
N ALA A 158 12.64 -2.87 1.50
CA ALA A 158 11.81 -3.74 0.67
C ALA A 158 12.56 -5.00 0.24
N LEU A 159 13.82 -4.85 -0.23
CA LEU A 159 14.67 -5.97 -0.62
C LEU A 159 14.85 -6.97 0.53
N GLU A 160 15.23 -6.49 1.71
CA GLU A 160 15.39 -7.29 2.92
C GLU A 160 14.10 -8.02 3.30
N GLY A 161 12.96 -7.32 3.24
CA GLY A 161 11.66 -7.91 3.54
C GLY A 161 11.29 -9.03 2.56
N PHE A 162 11.50 -8.84 1.24
CA PHE A 162 11.25 -9.90 0.25
C PHE A 162 12.23 -11.06 0.40
N GLU A 163 13.50 -10.79 0.74
CA GLU A 163 14.47 -11.86 1.02
C GLU A 163 14.07 -12.69 2.24
N LEU A 164 13.54 -12.04 3.29
CA LEU A 164 13.02 -12.74 4.45
C LEU A 164 11.86 -13.68 4.08
N VAL A 165 10.88 -13.21 3.30
CA VAL A 165 9.78 -14.06 2.82
C VAL A 165 10.31 -15.25 2.04
N LEU A 166 11.27 -15.05 1.13
CA LEU A 166 11.82 -16.11 0.28
C LEU A 166 12.67 -17.13 1.04
N THR A 167 13.32 -16.73 2.14
CA THR A 167 14.22 -17.59 2.92
C THR A 167 13.53 -18.30 4.06
N GLN A 168 12.62 -17.61 4.76
CA GLN A 168 11.95 -18.16 5.94
C GLN A 168 10.59 -18.77 5.63
N MET A 169 9.95 -18.34 4.52
CA MET A 169 8.59 -18.76 4.14
C MET A 169 8.53 -19.14 2.65
N PRO A 170 9.40 -20.08 2.18
CA PRO A 170 9.53 -20.39 0.74
C PRO A 170 8.25 -20.98 0.13
N ASP A 171 7.39 -21.60 0.94
CA ASP A 171 6.12 -22.20 0.53
C ASP A 171 4.93 -21.23 0.62
N SER A 172 5.17 -19.98 1.03
CA SER A 172 4.14 -18.94 1.05
C SER A 172 3.58 -18.67 -0.33
N GLN A 173 2.27 -18.44 -0.42
CA GLN A 173 1.61 -18.01 -1.66
C GLN A 173 2.20 -16.70 -2.22
N TYR A 174 2.85 -15.89 -1.39
CA TYR A 174 3.49 -14.62 -1.76
C TYR A 174 4.91 -14.79 -2.31
N ALA A 175 5.54 -15.96 -2.15
CA ALA A 175 6.92 -16.18 -2.57
C ALA A 175 7.18 -15.95 -4.08
N PRO A 176 6.29 -16.31 -5.02
CA PRO A 176 6.50 -16.02 -6.44
C PRO A 176 6.59 -14.51 -6.72
N ASP A 177 5.66 -13.71 -6.19
CA ASP A 177 5.68 -12.25 -6.36
C ASP A 177 6.85 -11.61 -5.61
N ALA A 178 7.17 -12.06 -4.39
CA ALA A 178 8.32 -11.59 -3.63
C ALA A 178 9.64 -11.77 -4.41
N ARG A 179 9.78 -12.85 -5.19
CA ARG A 179 10.96 -13.10 -6.05
C ARG A 179 11.07 -12.06 -7.17
N GLU A 180 9.96 -11.72 -7.78
CA GLU A 180 9.90 -10.69 -8.81
C GLU A 180 10.24 -9.31 -8.23
N ARG A 181 9.61 -8.94 -7.11
CA ARG A 181 9.86 -7.65 -6.43
C ARG A 181 11.30 -7.54 -5.91
N LYS A 182 11.87 -8.63 -5.39
CA LYS A 182 13.30 -8.70 -5.06
C LYS A 182 14.17 -8.33 -6.25
N THR A 183 13.88 -8.88 -7.44
CA THR A 183 14.62 -8.58 -8.67
C THR A 183 14.49 -7.09 -9.02
N GLN A 184 13.30 -6.53 -8.94
CA GLN A 184 13.06 -5.10 -9.19
C GLN A 184 13.80 -4.21 -8.19
N CYS A 185 13.84 -4.56 -6.90
CA CYS A 185 14.63 -3.84 -5.90
C CYS A 185 16.13 -3.87 -6.23
N ARG A 186 16.67 -5.05 -6.58
CA ARG A 186 18.08 -5.18 -6.99
C ARG A 186 18.40 -4.35 -8.22
N GLN A 187 17.51 -4.30 -9.21
CA GLN A 187 17.68 -3.44 -10.41
C GLN A 187 17.71 -1.97 -10.03
N LYS A 188 16.80 -1.48 -9.20
CA LYS A 188 16.81 -0.08 -8.72
C LYS A 188 18.11 0.29 -7.99
N LEU A 189 18.60 -0.61 -7.13
CA LEU A 189 19.83 -0.39 -6.38
C LEU A 189 21.07 -0.42 -7.30
N ALA A 190 21.10 -1.33 -8.27
CA ALA A 190 22.15 -1.34 -9.30
C ALA A 190 22.13 -0.07 -10.15
N GLU A 191 20.96 0.38 -10.57
CA GLU A 191 20.80 1.64 -11.30
C GLU A 191 21.32 2.85 -10.52
N LYS A 192 21.09 2.88 -9.18
CA LYS A 192 21.66 3.91 -8.30
C LYS A 192 23.17 3.91 -8.34
N GLU A 193 23.82 2.75 -8.18
CA GLU A 193 25.28 2.67 -8.20
C GLU A 193 25.83 3.04 -9.59
N LEU A 194 25.15 2.63 -10.66
CA LEU A 194 25.49 3.04 -12.03
C LEU A 194 25.39 4.56 -12.20
N TYR A 195 24.28 5.16 -11.77
CA TYR A 195 24.06 6.62 -11.84
C TYR A 195 25.17 7.39 -11.11
N VAL A 196 25.51 6.99 -9.89
CA VAL A 196 26.55 7.65 -9.09
C VAL A 196 27.94 7.40 -9.71
N GLY A 197 28.19 6.19 -10.23
CA GLY A 197 29.41 5.87 -10.94
C GLY A 197 29.62 6.76 -12.17
N MET A 198 28.60 6.91 -13.00
CA MET A 198 28.61 7.78 -14.17
C MET A 198 28.82 9.26 -13.78
N PHE A 199 28.16 9.72 -12.73
CA PHE A 199 28.35 11.09 -12.22
C PHE A 199 29.79 11.39 -11.87
N TYR A 200 30.53 10.47 -11.23
CA TYR A 200 31.95 10.65 -10.93
C TYR A 200 32.81 10.46 -12.17
N PHE A 201 32.48 9.53 -13.05
CA PHE A 201 33.18 9.28 -14.28
C PHE A 201 33.21 10.52 -15.18
N ASP A 202 32.06 11.15 -15.41
CA ASP A 202 31.92 12.34 -16.25
C ASP A 202 32.68 13.56 -15.69
N ARG A 203 32.97 13.57 -14.38
CA ARG A 203 33.76 14.60 -13.69
C ARG A 203 35.25 14.27 -13.59
N GLY A 204 35.67 13.17 -14.17
CA GLY A 204 37.07 12.73 -14.14
C GLY A 204 37.53 12.15 -12.79
N ASN A 205 36.62 11.95 -11.83
CA ASN A 205 36.97 11.28 -10.58
C ASN A 205 36.90 9.76 -10.77
N TYR A 206 37.88 9.21 -11.45
CA TYR A 206 37.93 7.82 -11.85
C TYR A 206 38.08 6.87 -10.66
N THR A 207 38.69 7.29 -9.56
CA THR A 207 38.77 6.47 -8.33
C THR A 207 37.39 6.26 -7.73
N ALA A 208 36.60 7.32 -7.59
CA ALA A 208 35.22 7.19 -7.06
C ALA A 208 34.30 6.42 -8.04
N ALA A 209 34.49 6.66 -9.36
CA ALA A 209 33.73 5.94 -10.39
C ALA A 209 34.02 4.43 -10.34
N ALA A 210 35.29 4.02 -10.29
CA ALA A 210 35.69 2.62 -10.19
C ALA A 210 35.13 1.95 -8.96
N ALA A 211 35.14 2.61 -7.79
CA ALA A 211 34.57 2.10 -6.57
C ALA A 211 33.04 1.86 -6.71
N ARG A 212 32.30 2.76 -7.39
CA ARG A 212 30.85 2.60 -7.60
C ARG A 212 30.52 1.49 -8.58
N PHE A 213 31.21 1.40 -9.72
CA PHE A 213 31.01 0.32 -10.67
C PHE A 213 31.41 -1.03 -10.08
N GLY A 214 32.51 -1.07 -9.32
CA GLY A 214 32.92 -2.29 -8.60
C GLY A 214 31.87 -2.75 -7.58
N LYS A 215 31.30 -1.79 -6.82
CA LYS A 215 30.20 -2.06 -5.89
C LYS A 215 28.97 -2.59 -6.60
N LEU A 216 28.58 -2.01 -7.75
CA LEU A 216 27.46 -2.52 -8.55
C LEU A 216 27.67 -3.98 -8.91
N LEU A 217 28.84 -4.33 -9.43
CA LEU A 217 29.17 -5.70 -9.86
C LEU A 217 29.24 -6.69 -8.70
N ALA A 218 29.70 -6.25 -7.53
CA ALA A 218 29.81 -7.07 -6.33
C ALA A 218 28.43 -7.36 -5.68
N ASP A 219 27.65 -6.30 -5.46
CA ASP A 219 26.42 -6.39 -4.68
C ASP A 219 25.19 -6.74 -5.54
N TYR A 220 25.19 -6.28 -6.80
CA TYR A 220 24.03 -6.35 -7.68
C TYR A 220 24.31 -7.01 -9.04
N GLY A 221 25.39 -7.78 -9.17
CA GLY A 221 25.70 -8.51 -10.40
C GLY A 221 24.50 -9.33 -10.88
N GLY A 222 24.27 -9.35 -12.19
CA GLY A 222 23.09 -9.96 -12.82
C GLY A 222 21.84 -9.10 -12.83
N ALA A 223 21.89 -7.86 -12.34
CA ALA A 223 20.73 -6.94 -12.35
C ALA A 223 20.51 -6.25 -13.72
N GLY A 224 21.30 -6.60 -14.75
CA GLY A 224 21.11 -6.11 -16.11
C GLY A 224 21.94 -4.88 -16.48
N PHE A 225 22.91 -4.48 -15.64
CA PHE A 225 23.81 -3.33 -15.87
C PHE A 225 25.28 -3.75 -15.90
N ASP A 226 25.58 -5.03 -15.83
CA ASP A 226 26.95 -5.56 -15.66
C ASP A 226 27.87 -5.17 -16.80
N ASP A 227 27.39 -5.26 -18.04
CA ASP A 227 28.15 -4.94 -19.23
C ASP A 227 28.58 -3.48 -19.26
N ARG A 228 27.66 -2.57 -18.94
CA ARG A 228 27.95 -1.14 -18.85
C ARG A 228 28.86 -0.82 -17.68
N ALA A 229 28.62 -1.46 -16.52
CA ALA A 229 29.46 -1.28 -15.34
C ALA A 229 30.89 -1.78 -15.57
N LEU A 230 31.07 -2.95 -16.20
CA LEU A 230 32.38 -3.50 -16.55
C LEU A 230 33.13 -2.58 -17.51
N TYR A 231 32.47 -2.01 -18.54
CA TYR A 231 33.08 -1.11 -19.46
C TYR A 231 33.59 0.15 -18.74
N HIS A 232 32.77 0.82 -18.00
CA HIS A 232 33.16 2.06 -17.31
C HIS A 232 34.13 1.83 -16.15
N LEU A 233 34.10 0.65 -15.51
CA LEU A 233 35.11 0.22 -14.54
C LEU A 233 36.46 0.09 -15.25
N GLY A 234 36.52 -0.63 -16.38
CA GLY A 234 37.72 -0.79 -17.16
C GLY A 234 38.30 0.55 -17.66
N GLU A 235 37.44 1.47 -18.16
CA GLU A 235 37.86 2.81 -18.55
C GLU A 235 38.35 3.63 -17.35
N SER A 236 37.73 3.52 -16.19
CA SER A 236 38.16 4.20 -14.95
C SER A 236 39.56 3.71 -14.53
N LEU A 237 39.76 2.40 -14.46
CA LEU A 237 41.04 1.77 -14.13
C LEU A 237 42.13 2.15 -15.16
N TRP A 238 41.77 2.19 -16.44
CA TRP A 238 42.67 2.64 -17.50
C TRP A 238 43.15 4.05 -17.30
N ARG A 239 42.26 4.98 -16.91
CA ARG A 239 42.59 6.38 -16.62
C ARG A 239 43.44 6.54 -15.34
N LEU A 240 43.31 5.60 -14.41
CA LEU A 240 44.12 5.51 -13.19
C LEU A 240 45.47 4.84 -13.41
N GLU A 241 45.85 4.52 -14.65
CA GLU A 241 47.06 3.79 -15.04
C GLU A 241 47.12 2.34 -14.47
N GLN A 242 46.04 1.80 -13.94
CA GLN A 242 45.89 0.41 -13.48
C GLN A 242 45.61 -0.50 -14.69
N LYS A 243 46.60 -0.60 -15.60
CA LYS A 243 46.40 -1.18 -16.95
C LYS A 243 46.07 -2.68 -16.90
N ASP A 244 46.64 -3.43 -15.96
CA ASP A 244 46.44 -4.87 -15.89
C ASP A 244 45.03 -5.23 -15.36
N GLU A 245 44.55 -4.50 -14.35
CA GLU A 245 43.18 -4.63 -13.84
C GLU A 245 42.15 -4.18 -14.88
N ALA A 246 42.45 -3.10 -15.61
CA ALA A 246 41.63 -2.62 -16.73
C ALA A 246 41.49 -3.71 -17.82
N ARG A 247 42.62 -4.32 -18.22
CA ARG A 247 42.64 -5.38 -19.23
C ARG A 247 41.80 -6.59 -18.75
N ALA A 248 42.00 -7.03 -17.51
CA ALA A 248 41.20 -8.14 -16.92
C ALA A 248 39.71 -7.81 -16.93
N THR A 249 39.33 -6.57 -16.59
CA THR A 249 37.93 -6.12 -16.59
C THR A 249 37.35 -6.11 -18.00
N PHE A 250 38.06 -5.62 -19.00
CA PHE A 250 37.64 -5.65 -20.41
C PHE A 250 37.56 -7.08 -20.95
N GLN A 251 38.47 -7.99 -20.58
CA GLN A 251 38.42 -9.39 -20.95
C GLN A 251 37.16 -10.06 -20.39
N ARG A 252 36.85 -9.82 -19.12
CA ARG A 252 35.64 -10.28 -18.49
C ARG A 252 34.39 -9.80 -19.24
N LEU A 253 34.32 -8.52 -19.59
CA LEU A 253 33.20 -7.96 -20.38
C LEU A 253 33.04 -8.67 -21.72
N VAL A 254 34.13 -8.88 -22.47
CA VAL A 254 34.10 -9.53 -23.79
C VAL A 254 33.68 -11.00 -23.66
N GLN A 255 34.11 -11.70 -22.60
CA GLN A 255 33.78 -13.11 -22.36
C GLN A 255 32.34 -13.30 -21.91
N GLU A 256 31.89 -12.54 -20.91
CA GLU A 256 30.59 -12.72 -20.28
C GLU A 256 29.46 -12.03 -21.08
N HIS A 257 29.78 -10.93 -21.79
CA HIS A 257 28.77 -10.08 -22.47
C HIS A 257 29.16 -9.76 -23.92
N SER A 258 29.63 -10.73 -24.69
CA SER A 258 30.12 -10.57 -26.07
C SER A 258 29.13 -9.89 -27.02
N GLN A 259 27.83 -10.00 -26.78
CA GLN A 259 26.76 -9.39 -27.57
C GLN A 259 26.37 -7.96 -27.12
N SER A 260 26.98 -7.46 -26.04
CA SER A 260 26.75 -6.12 -25.55
C SER A 260 27.32 -5.04 -26.51
N GLU A 261 26.72 -3.89 -26.55
CA GLU A 261 27.23 -2.72 -27.25
C GLU A 261 28.60 -2.28 -26.67
N TRP A 262 28.87 -2.56 -25.41
CA TRP A 262 30.12 -2.24 -24.70
C TRP A 262 31.26 -3.22 -24.99
N ALA A 263 30.94 -4.39 -25.52
CA ALA A 263 31.96 -5.42 -25.80
C ALA A 263 32.92 -4.99 -26.94
N VAL A 264 32.42 -4.31 -27.98
CA VAL A 264 33.26 -3.87 -29.12
C VAL A 264 34.30 -2.83 -28.69
N PRO A 265 33.96 -1.72 -28.02
CA PRO A 265 34.95 -0.79 -27.53
C PRO A 265 35.93 -1.40 -26.50
N ALA A 266 35.47 -2.34 -25.66
CA ALA A 266 36.32 -3.08 -24.74
C ALA A 266 37.36 -3.96 -25.49
N ALA A 267 36.92 -4.72 -26.50
CA ALA A 267 37.81 -5.49 -27.36
C ALA A 267 38.89 -4.61 -28.07
N THR A 268 38.49 -3.43 -28.53
CA THR A 268 39.42 -2.46 -29.11
C THR A 268 40.51 -2.04 -28.12
N ARG A 269 40.17 -1.86 -26.83
CA ARG A 269 41.16 -1.59 -25.76
C ARG A 269 42.15 -2.73 -25.55
N LEU A 270 41.73 -3.96 -25.85
CA LEU A 270 42.56 -5.17 -25.77
C LEU A 270 43.38 -5.43 -27.03
N GLY A 271 43.23 -4.61 -28.10
CA GLY A 271 43.85 -4.85 -29.41
C GLY A 271 43.18 -6.04 -30.16
N MET A 272 41.96 -6.39 -29.81
CA MET A 272 41.18 -7.48 -30.41
C MET A 272 40.13 -6.91 -31.40
N THR A 273 39.82 -7.69 -32.44
CA THR A 273 38.69 -7.40 -33.32
C THR A 273 37.52 -8.28 -32.92
N LEU A 274 36.44 -7.68 -32.42
CA LEU A 274 35.18 -8.38 -32.12
C LEU A 274 34.12 -8.02 -33.15
N VAL A 275 33.64 -9.03 -33.88
CA VAL A 275 32.52 -8.88 -34.82
C VAL A 275 31.26 -9.33 -34.13
N ARG A 276 30.34 -8.42 -33.95
CA ARG A 276 29.02 -8.76 -33.42
C ARG A 276 28.20 -9.51 -34.45
N THR A 277 27.68 -10.66 -34.10
CA THR A 277 26.90 -11.55 -34.98
C THR A 277 25.37 -11.38 -34.85
N GLY A 278 24.89 -10.39 -34.10
CA GLY A 278 23.46 -10.16 -33.86
C GLY A 278 23.02 -8.70 -34.05
N PRO A 279 21.72 -8.45 -34.14
CA PRO A 279 21.20 -7.08 -34.17
C PRO A 279 21.64 -6.33 -32.89
N PRO A 280 21.89 -5.00 -33.01
CA PRO A 280 22.23 -4.20 -31.83
C PRO A 280 21.09 -4.29 -30.81
N ARG A 281 21.42 -4.53 -29.54
CA ARG A 281 20.41 -4.33 -28.47
C ARG A 281 19.88 -2.89 -28.58
N PRO A 282 18.57 -2.69 -28.41
CA PRO A 282 18.04 -1.34 -28.35
C PRO A 282 18.84 -0.58 -27.29
N LYS A 283 19.28 0.62 -27.61
CA LYS A 283 19.96 1.50 -26.64
C LYS A 283 19.05 1.64 -25.44
N GLY A 284 19.59 1.44 -24.27
CA GLY A 284 18.84 1.64 -23.04
C GLY A 284 18.14 3.00 -23.04
N PRO A 285 16.99 3.14 -22.38
CA PRO A 285 16.16 4.32 -22.50
C PRO A 285 16.94 5.60 -22.16
N GLY A 286 16.86 6.58 -23.06
CA GLY A 286 17.39 7.93 -22.83
C GLY A 286 16.64 8.63 -21.65
N PRO A 287 17.07 9.82 -21.23
CA PRO A 287 16.41 10.55 -20.15
C PRO A 287 14.91 10.78 -20.39
N ILE A 288 14.53 11.02 -21.65
CA ILE A 288 13.13 11.19 -22.07
C ILE A 288 12.39 9.84 -22.06
N ASP A 289 13.03 8.77 -22.53
CA ASP A 289 12.44 7.42 -22.51
C ASP A 289 12.25 6.93 -21.08
N ARG A 290 13.14 7.31 -20.15
CA ARG A 290 12.97 7.01 -18.71
C ARG A 290 11.79 7.75 -18.10
N MET A 291 11.52 8.98 -18.51
CA MET A 291 10.32 9.72 -18.08
C MET A 291 9.05 9.05 -18.60
N TRP A 292 9.03 8.60 -19.87
CA TRP A 292 7.91 7.86 -20.46
C TRP A 292 7.79 6.46 -19.86
N GLN A 293 8.91 5.80 -19.54
CA GLN A 293 8.93 4.53 -18.85
C GLN A 293 8.36 4.67 -17.44
N GLY A 294 8.76 5.68 -16.69
CA GLY A 294 8.21 5.97 -15.35
C GLY A 294 6.69 6.26 -15.38
N LEU A 295 6.19 6.90 -16.43
CA LEU A 295 4.74 7.06 -16.65
C LEU A 295 4.07 5.73 -16.99
N LYS A 296 4.71 4.89 -17.80
CA LYS A 296 4.22 3.57 -18.19
C LYS A 296 4.22 2.60 -17.00
N ASP A 297 5.30 2.60 -16.23
CA ASP A 297 5.42 1.82 -15.00
C ASP A 297 4.34 2.23 -13.97
N SER A 298 4.02 3.53 -13.89
CA SER A 298 2.90 4.03 -13.07
C SER A 298 1.54 3.53 -13.56
N TRP A 299 1.34 3.35 -14.89
CA TRP A 299 0.13 2.78 -15.47
C TRP A 299 0.07 1.25 -15.30
N GLU A 300 1.19 0.56 -15.45
CA GLU A 300 1.30 -0.89 -15.20
C GLU A 300 1.11 -1.19 -13.71
N GLU A 301 1.65 -0.35 -12.84
CA GLU A 301 1.43 -0.40 -11.40
C GLU A 301 -0.07 -0.21 -11.03
N PHE A 302 -0.77 0.65 -11.74
CA PHE A 302 -2.22 0.78 -11.63
C PHE A 302 -2.92 -0.50 -12.11
N ALA A 303 -2.47 -1.09 -13.21
CA ALA A 303 -3.02 -2.34 -13.77
C ALA A 303 -2.74 -3.55 -12.86
N ASP A 304 -1.55 -3.63 -12.23
CA ASP A 304 -1.20 -4.68 -11.26
C ASP A 304 -2.00 -4.52 -9.94
N THR A 305 -2.26 -3.29 -9.53
CA THR A 305 -3.20 -3.05 -8.41
C THR A 305 -4.58 -3.64 -8.71
N VAL A 306 -4.99 -3.66 -9.99
CA VAL A 306 -6.25 -4.28 -10.43
C VAL A 306 -6.16 -5.82 -10.48
N LYS A 307 -4.97 -6.39 -10.77
CA LYS A 307 -4.76 -7.86 -10.76
C LYS A 307 -4.69 -8.43 -9.35
N ASP A 308 -4.04 -7.74 -8.41
CA ASP A 308 -4.00 -8.11 -6.98
C ASP A 308 -5.41 -8.28 -6.39
N TYR A 309 -6.41 -7.59 -6.95
CA TYR A 309 -7.82 -7.80 -6.60
C TYR A 309 -8.41 -9.12 -7.12
N ARG A 310 -7.81 -9.79 -8.11
CA ARG A 310 -8.27 -11.09 -8.61
C ARG A 310 -7.73 -12.26 -7.80
N LEU A 311 -6.63 -12.07 -7.08
CA LEU A 311 -6.03 -13.09 -6.19
C LEU A 311 -6.67 -13.09 -4.79
N LEU A 312 -7.58 -12.15 -4.53
CA LEU A 312 -8.31 -12.02 -3.26
C LEU A 312 -9.77 -12.50 -3.35
N ARG A 313 -10.11 -13.30 -4.40
CA ARG A 313 -11.38 -14.00 -4.52
C ARG A 313 -11.27 -15.46 -4.13
#